data_fb3fda321b3a2534dadcb560c4877423
#
_entry.id   fb3fda321b3a2534dadcb560c4877423
#
_cell.length_a   1.000
_cell.length_b   1.000
_cell.length_c   1.000
_cell.angle_alpha   90.00
_cell.angle_beta   90.00
_cell.angle_gamma   90.00
#
_symmetry.space_group_name_H-M   'P 1'
#
loop_
_entity.id
_entity.type
_entity.pdbx_description
1 polymer ?
#
loop_
_entity_poly.entity_id
_entity_poly.type
_entity_poly.pdbx_seq_one_letter_code
_entity_poly.pdbx_strand_id
1 'polypeptide(L)'
;MAAENISVIKLRNLLLVTVPPDPDDQTVSALQEQVLEAMARHGCGGLVLDISTVETLDSFFARTIAETVQMVQLMGGRTVLAGMRASVAVTATQLGLTLGKALTALDVDRAFDLLNSAPSEDSL
;
A
#
# COMPACT_ATOMS: atom_id res chain seq x y z
N MET A 1 -4.99 -22.27 7.15
CA MET A 1 -6.14 -21.73 6.55
C MET A 1 -5.80 -20.60 5.66
N ALA A 2 -6.61 -20.39 4.75
CA ALA A 2 -6.29 -19.37 3.79
C ALA A 2 -6.39 -17.98 4.40
N ALA A 3 -5.64 -17.08 3.85
CA ALA A 3 -5.74 -15.70 4.23
C ALA A 3 -7.08 -15.14 3.82
N GLU A 4 -7.49 -14.05 4.44
CA GLU A 4 -8.70 -13.39 4.04
C GLU A 4 -8.56 -12.87 2.62
N ASN A 5 -9.68 -12.62 2.00
CA ASN A 5 -9.67 -12.16 0.63
C ASN A 5 -9.02 -10.81 0.51
N ILE A 6 -8.02 -10.74 -0.32
CA ILE A 6 -7.35 -9.51 -0.65
C ILE A 6 -7.73 -9.20 -2.09
N SER A 7 -8.30 -8.04 -2.31
CA SER A 7 -8.70 -7.65 -3.65
C SER A 7 -7.55 -6.97 -4.36
N VAL A 8 -7.13 -7.52 -5.48
CA VAL A 8 -6.05 -6.96 -6.29
C VAL A 8 -6.61 -6.71 -7.69
N ILE A 9 -6.68 -5.46 -8.08
CA ILE A 9 -7.25 -5.07 -9.36
C ILE A 9 -6.20 -4.29 -10.15
N LYS A 10 -6.02 -4.69 -11.40
CA LYS A 10 -5.10 -3.95 -12.27
C LYS A 10 -5.91 -2.93 -13.06
N LEU A 11 -5.51 -1.67 -12.99
CA LEU A 11 -6.14 -0.58 -13.72
C LEU A 11 -5.05 0.14 -14.49
N ARG A 12 -4.97 -0.16 -15.79
CA ARG A 12 -3.92 0.40 -16.65
C ARG A 12 -2.55 0.04 -16.09
N ASN A 13 -1.76 1.03 -15.71
CA ASN A 13 -0.42 0.79 -15.21
C ASN A 13 -0.36 0.78 -13.69
N LEU A 14 -1.51 0.67 -13.04
CA LEU A 14 -1.59 0.75 -11.59
C LEU A 14 -2.25 -0.49 -11.03
N LEU A 15 -1.89 -0.83 -9.79
CA LEU A 15 -2.60 -1.85 -9.04
C LEU A 15 -3.38 -1.18 -7.92
N LEU A 16 -4.60 -1.60 -7.74
CA LEU A 16 -5.39 -1.18 -6.58
C LEU A 16 -5.58 -2.40 -5.70
N VAL A 17 -5.09 -2.32 -4.48
CA VAL A 17 -5.16 -3.43 -3.54
C VAL A 17 -5.94 -2.96 -2.32
N THR A 18 -7.02 -3.66 -2.02
CA THR A 18 -7.86 -3.33 -0.86
C THR A 18 -7.51 -4.28 0.27
N VAL A 19 -7.15 -3.70 1.40
CA VAL A 19 -6.74 -4.46 2.57
C VAL A 19 -7.98 -4.71 3.42
N PRO A 20 -8.22 -5.95 3.88
CA PRO A 20 -9.39 -6.22 4.71
C PRO A 20 -9.30 -5.51 6.06
N PRO A 21 -10.43 -5.37 6.77
CA PRO A 21 -10.49 -4.49 7.94
C PRO A 21 -9.58 -4.89 9.10
N ASP A 22 -9.40 -6.17 9.31
CA ASP A 22 -8.64 -6.62 10.48
C ASP A 22 -7.75 -7.78 10.04
N PRO A 23 -6.74 -7.50 9.24
CA PRO A 23 -5.94 -8.58 8.66
C PRO A 23 -5.07 -9.23 9.73
N ASP A 24 -5.10 -10.56 9.78
CA ASP A 24 -4.19 -11.27 10.67
C ASP A 24 -2.81 -11.34 10.02
N ASP A 25 -1.85 -11.88 10.75
CA ASP A 25 -0.47 -11.90 10.27
C ASP A 25 -0.33 -12.69 8.98
N GLN A 26 -1.11 -13.76 8.82
CA GLN A 26 -1.04 -14.56 7.61
C GLN A 26 -1.58 -13.77 6.41
N THR A 27 -2.65 -13.02 6.62
CA THR A 27 -3.19 -12.17 5.58
C THR A 27 -2.21 -11.06 5.20
N VAL A 28 -1.55 -10.47 6.19
CA VAL A 28 -0.57 -9.41 5.94
C VAL A 28 0.60 -9.96 5.12
N SER A 29 1.08 -11.15 5.45
CA SER A 29 2.16 -11.77 4.69
C SER A 29 1.71 -12.09 3.26
N ALA A 30 0.49 -12.61 3.11
CA ALA A 30 -0.05 -12.91 1.79
C ALA A 30 -0.22 -11.64 0.95
N LEU A 31 -0.59 -10.54 1.59
CA LEU A 31 -0.72 -9.26 0.92
C LEU A 31 0.60 -8.86 0.26
N GLN A 32 1.70 -8.95 1.01
CA GLN A 32 2.99 -8.60 0.46
C GLN A 32 3.34 -9.49 -0.74
N GLU A 33 3.14 -10.80 -0.61
CA GLU A 33 3.46 -11.70 -1.71
C GLU A 33 2.61 -11.41 -2.93
N GLN A 34 1.32 -11.18 -2.75
CA GLN A 34 0.42 -10.95 -3.87
C GLN A 34 0.73 -9.64 -4.57
N VAL A 35 1.07 -8.61 -3.81
CA VAL A 35 1.43 -7.32 -4.39
C VAL A 35 2.68 -7.45 -5.25
N LEU A 36 3.71 -8.08 -4.71
CA LEU A 36 4.98 -8.18 -5.44
C LEU A 36 4.82 -9.04 -6.69
N GLU A 37 4.05 -10.12 -6.59
CA GLU A 37 3.83 -10.97 -7.73
C GLU A 37 3.04 -10.24 -8.80
N ALA A 38 2.02 -9.50 -8.42
CA ALA A 38 1.21 -8.77 -9.40
C ALA A 38 2.00 -7.65 -10.04
N MET A 39 2.82 -6.94 -9.26
CA MET A 39 3.67 -5.89 -9.82
C MET A 39 4.64 -6.48 -10.87
N ALA A 40 5.24 -7.61 -10.54
CA ALA A 40 6.18 -8.24 -11.46
C ALA A 40 5.48 -8.76 -12.71
N ARG A 41 4.31 -9.39 -12.53
CA ARG A 41 3.62 -9.98 -13.65
C ARG A 41 3.09 -8.95 -14.62
N HIS A 42 2.58 -7.85 -14.10
CA HIS A 42 1.93 -6.85 -14.95
C HIS A 42 2.83 -5.67 -15.30
N GLY A 43 3.99 -5.57 -14.70
CA GLY A 43 4.89 -4.46 -14.97
C GLY A 43 4.31 -3.12 -14.59
N CYS A 44 3.52 -3.07 -13.51
CA CYS A 44 2.87 -1.83 -13.12
C CYS A 44 3.85 -0.86 -12.51
N GLY A 45 3.62 0.42 -12.72
CA GLY A 45 4.47 1.45 -12.17
C GLY A 45 3.95 2.06 -10.88
N GLY A 46 2.75 1.69 -10.45
CA GLY A 46 2.19 2.28 -9.23
C GLY A 46 1.30 1.31 -8.49
N LEU A 47 1.21 1.51 -7.20
CA LEU A 47 0.42 0.68 -6.30
C LEU A 47 -0.38 1.60 -5.38
N VAL A 48 -1.69 1.40 -5.34
CA VAL A 48 -2.54 2.06 -4.36
C VAL A 48 -2.96 1.00 -3.35
N LEU A 49 -2.60 1.21 -2.09
CA LEU A 49 -3.04 0.35 -1.00
C LEU A 49 -4.19 1.07 -0.31
N ASP A 50 -5.38 0.55 -0.49
CA ASP A 50 -6.58 1.13 0.13
C ASP A 50 -6.72 0.53 1.52
N ILE A 51 -6.46 1.34 2.53
CA ILE A 51 -6.55 0.91 3.92
C ILE A 51 -7.70 1.62 4.63
N SER A 52 -8.70 2.06 3.88
CA SER A 52 -9.79 2.85 4.45
C SER A 52 -10.65 2.05 5.42
N THR A 53 -10.69 0.72 5.29
CA THR A 53 -11.46 -0.09 6.24
C THR A 53 -10.59 -0.65 7.36
N VAL A 54 -9.29 -0.44 7.33
CA VAL A 54 -8.41 -0.96 8.39
C VAL A 54 -8.66 -0.17 9.65
N GLU A 55 -8.93 -0.88 10.75
CA GLU A 55 -9.25 -0.24 12.01
C GLU A 55 -8.11 -0.30 13.00
N THR A 56 -7.26 -1.30 12.90
CA THR A 56 -6.17 -1.45 13.84
C THR A 56 -4.87 -1.70 13.08
N LEU A 57 -3.80 -1.20 13.66
CA LEU A 57 -2.48 -1.34 13.09
C LEU A 57 -1.55 -1.84 14.18
N ASP A 58 -1.02 -3.05 14.03
CA ASP A 58 -0.01 -3.54 14.96
C ASP A 58 1.37 -3.41 14.33
N SER A 59 2.40 -3.71 15.10
CA SER A 59 3.76 -3.50 14.63
C SER A 59 4.14 -4.43 13.49
N PHE A 60 3.58 -5.64 13.44
CA PHE A 60 3.88 -6.55 12.34
C PHE A 60 3.29 -6.03 11.03
N PHE A 61 2.02 -5.60 11.08
CA PHE A 61 1.35 -5.07 9.90
C PHE A 61 2.11 -3.83 9.41
N ALA A 62 2.44 -2.95 10.32
CA ALA A 62 3.11 -1.71 9.98
C ALA A 62 4.48 -1.96 9.34
N ARG A 63 5.24 -2.87 9.92
CA ARG A 63 6.56 -3.18 9.39
C ARG A 63 6.45 -3.84 8.02
N THR A 64 5.48 -4.73 7.86
CA THR A 64 5.31 -5.41 6.58
C THR A 64 4.89 -4.44 5.48
N ILE A 65 4.04 -3.47 5.80
CA ILE A 65 3.69 -2.44 4.83
C ILE A 65 4.91 -1.63 4.43
N ALA A 66 5.71 -1.22 5.42
CA ALA A 66 6.91 -0.44 5.13
C ALA A 66 7.88 -1.22 4.25
N GLU A 67 8.05 -2.51 4.52
CA GLU A 67 8.90 -3.36 3.70
C GLU A 67 8.35 -3.51 2.29
N THR A 68 7.04 -3.65 2.18
CA THR A 68 6.41 -3.80 0.86
C THR A 68 6.61 -2.54 0.03
N VAL A 69 6.45 -1.39 0.64
CA VAL A 69 6.69 -0.10 -0.04
C VAL A 69 8.12 -0.04 -0.55
N GLN A 70 9.08 -0.45 0.28
CA GLN A 70 10.46 -0.43 -0.11
C GLN A 70 10.74 -1.39 -1.25
N MET A 71 10.16 -2.59 -1.20
CA MET A 71 10.34 -3.57 -2.26
C MET A 71 9.75 -3.08 -3.58
N VAL A 72 8.56 -2.47 -3.53
CA VAL A 72 7.93 -1.92 -4.72
C VAL A 72 8.81 -0.82 -5.31
N GLN A 73 9.40 0.01 -4.46
CA GLN A 73 10.27 1.07 -4.93
C GLN A 73 11.51 0.49 -5.62
N LEU A 74 12.09 -0.56 -5.07
CA LEU A 74 13.24 -1.20 -5.69
C LEU A 74 12.88 -1.82 -7.04
N MET A 75 11.60 -2.18 -7.24
CA MET A 75 11.14 -2.69 -8.51
C MET A 75 10.77 -1.59 -9.50
N GLY A 76 10.95 -0.33 -9.10
CA GLY A 76 10.67 0.78 -10.01
C GLY A 76 9.28 1.37 -9.85
N GLY A 77 8.53 0.97 -8.84
CA GLY A 77 7.16 1.46 -8.66
C GLY A 77 7.06 2.46 -7.54
N ARG A 78 5.89 3.10 -7.47
CA ARG A 78 5.57 4.03 -6.40
C ARG A 78 4.33 3.54 -5.67
N THR A 79 4.26 3.81 -4.38
CA THR A 79 3.12 3.37 -3.56
C THR A 79 2.43 4.56 -2.94
N VAL A 80 1.09 4.53 -2.96
CA VAL A 80 0.28 5.50 -2.22
C VAL A 80 -0.60 4.72 -1.25
N LEU A 81 -0.60 5.13 0.01
CA LEU A 81 -1.52 4.59 1.00
C LEU A 81 -2.74 5.50 1.02
N ALA A 82 -3.91 4.92 0.77
CA ALA A 82 -5.14 5.70 0.62
C ALA A 82 -6.08 5.44 1.77
N GLY A 83 -6.65 6.50 2.32
CA GLY A 83 -7.75 6.39 3.26
C GLY A 83 -7.37 6.03 4.68
N MET A 84 -6.15 6.32 5.11
CA MET A 84 -5.76 5.97 6.48
C MET A 84 -6.67 6.67 7.48
N ARG A 85 -7.27 5.89 8.39
CA ARG A 85 -8.13 6.44 9.42
C ARG A 85 -7.30 7.16 10.47
N ALA A 86 -7.91 8.14 11.12
CA ALA A 86 -7.21 8.91 12.14
C ALA A 86 -6.65 8.03 13.25
N SER A 87 -7.42 7.02 13.70
CA SER A 87 -6.94 6.14 14.75
C SER A 87 -5.72 5.35 14.32
N VAL A 88 -5.68 4.97 13.05
CA VAL A 88 -4.55 4.23 12.51
C VAL A 88 -3.34 5.16 12.39
N ALA A 89 -3.56 6.40 11.98
CA ALA A 89 -2.47 7.35 11.86
C ALA A 89 -1.83 7.64 13.22
N VAL A 90 -2.64 7.75 14.26
CA VAL A 90 -2.12 7.95 15.61
C VAL A 90 -1.26 6.76 16.02
N THR A 91 -1.74 5.56 15.79
CA THR A 91 -0.99 4.36 16.13
C THR A 91 0.33 4.28 15.35
N ALA A 92 0.28 4.60 14.06
CA ALA A 92 1.49 4.58 13.24
C ALA A 92 2.53 5.54 13.80
N THR A 93 2.10 6.72 14.22
CA THR A 93 3.00 7.70 14.81
C THR A 93 3.59 7.18 16.11
N GLN A 94 2.75 6.55 16.94
CA GLN A 94 3.22 6.01 18.22
C GLN A 94 4.20 4.87 18.02
N LEU A 95 4.05 4.10 16.95
CA LEU A 95 4.97 3.02 16.65
C LEU A 95 6.26 3.52 15.99
N GLY A 96 6.35 4.80 15.75
CA GLY A 96 7.54 5.36 15.12
C GLY A 96 7.69 4.97 13.67
N LEU A 97 6.54 4.71 13.02
CA LEU A 97 6.63 4.25 11.67
C LEU A 97 6.92 5.35 10.72
N THR A 98 7.95 5.15 9.95
CA THR A 98 8.12 5.90 8.75
C THR A 98 7.76 4.93 7.65
N LEU A 99 6.81 5.28 6.85
CA LEU A 99 6.36 4.38 5.79
C LEU A 99 7.26 4.46 4.57
N GLY A 100 8.50 4.75 4.78
CA GLY A 100 9.48 4.82 3.71
C GLY A 100 9.15 5.98 2.80
N LYS A 101 9.12 5.72 1.52
CA LYS A 101 8.82 6.75 0.55
C LYS A 101 7.41 6.63 0.01
N ALA A 102 6.52 6.02 0.77
CA ALA A 102 5.14 5.97 0.37
C ALA A 102 4.53 7.36 0.42
N LEU A 103 3.69 7.64 -0.55
CA LEU A 103 2.85 8.81 -0.50
C LEU A 103 1.55 8.43 0.20
N THR A 104 0.81 9.43 0.63
CA THR A 104 -0.49 9.18 1.25
C THR A 104 -1.54 10.04 0.58
N ALA A 105 -2.78 9.57 0.59
CA ALA A 105 -3.89 10.30 0.00
C ALA A 105 -5.13 10.05 0.85
N LEU A 106 -6.07 10.98 0.78
CA LEU A 106 -7.29 10.85 1.58
C LEU A 106 -8.17 9.72 1.10
N ASP A 107 -8.14 9.41 -0.18
CA ASP A 107 -8.97 8.35 -0.74
C ASP A 107 -8.32 7.80 -2.01
N VAL A 108 -8.96 6.80 -2.59
CA VAL A 108 -8.43 6.12 -3.77
C VAL A 108 -8.38 7.05 -4.97
N ASP A 109 -9.39 7.91 -5.14
CA ASP A 109 -9.38 8.84 -6.29
C ASP A 109 -8.17 9.75 -6.24
N ARG A 110 -7.88 10.30 -5.08
CA ARG A 110 -6.71 11.17 -4.94
C ARG A 110 -5.41 10.41 -5.08
N ALA A 111 -5.40 9.14 -4.66
CA ALA A 111 -4.22 8.31 -4.85
C ALA A 111 -3.93 8.11 -6.33
N PHE A 112 -4.98 7.84 -7.13
CA PHE A 112 -4.79 7.69 -8.56
C PHE A 112 -4.29 8.99 -9.18
N ASP A 113 -4.80 10.13 -8.74
CA ASP A 113 -4.32 11.41 -9.25
C ASP A 113 -2.84 11.60 -8.97
N LEU A 114 -2.39 11.23 -7.78
CA LEU A 114 -0.98 11.34 -7.45
C LEU A 114 -0.12 10.46 -8.36
N LEU A 115 -0.55 9.25 -8.62
CA LEU A 115 0.25 8.33 -9.42
C LEU A 115 0.17 8.65 -10.90
N ASN A 116 -0.88 9.28 -11.35
CA ASN A 116 -1.02 9.64 -12.76
C ASN A 116 -0.39 10.97 -13.08
N SER A 117 -0.07 11.80 -12.08
CA SER A 117 0.60 13.03 -12.39
C SER A 117 2.04 12.72 -12.72
N ALA A 118 2.63 13.61 -13.46
CA ALA A 118 4.01 13.43 -13.85
C ALA A 118 4.84 13.31 -12.61
N PRO A 119 5.80 12.47 -12.62
CA PRO A 119 6.68 12.31 -11.50
C PRO A 119 7.40 13.55 -11.42
N SER A 120 7.29 14.34 -11.22
CA SER A 120 7.91 15.44 -10.97
C SER A 120 9.13 15.62 -11.52
N GLU A 121 9.17 16.45 -11.97
CA GLU A 121 10.15 17.05 -12.46
C GLU A 121 11.09 17.25 -11.47
N ASP A 122 10.75 17.25 -10.40
CA ASP A 122 11.57 17.38 -9.35
C ASP A 122 12.50 16.29 -9.43
N SER A 123 12.20 15.34 -10.05
CA SER A 123 13.14 14.34 -10.11
C SER A 123 14.31 14.77 -10.92
N LEU A 124 14.31 15.86 -11.39
CA LEU A 124 15.46 16.28 -12.12
C LEU A 124 16.67 16.45 -11.30
#